data_4cf05ea08c3a3c9a6d9efc597e3bbe46
#
_entry.id   4cf05ea08c3a3c9a6d9efc597e3bbe46
#
_cell.length_a   1.000
_cell.length_b   1.000
_cell.length_c   1.000
_cell.angle_alpha   90.00
_cell.angle_beta   90.00
_cell.angle_gamma   90.00
#
_symmetry.space_group_name_H-M   'P 1'
#
loop_
_entity.id
_entity.type
_entity.pdbx_description
1 polymer ?
#
loop_
_entity_poly.entity_id
_entity_poly.type
_entity_poly.pdbx_seq_one_letter_code
_entity_poly.pdbx_strand_id
1 'polypeptide(L)'
;MSVVCVAWSSHVGALMSAASRPGMPSVRVLSSRMLEEPDGVERCLETMRSATALFVFRTTDALWDQLDEGIRLIGKTVPVVCVSYDPAAWALSSVPVETAQTAYRYLTYGGAENLGNLFRFLDALP
;
A
#
# COMPACT_ATOMS: atom_id res chain seq x y z
N MET A 1 10.09 11.97 3.58
CA MET A 1 9.69 10.78 2.80
C MET A 1 8.69 9.98 3.61
N SER A 2 7.83 9.24 2.95
CA SER A 2 6.69 8.60 3.61
C SER A 2 6.53 7.16 3.16
N VAL A 3 5.94 6.35 4.04
CA VAL A 3 5.27 5.12 3.63
C VAL A 3 4.07 5.52 2.78
N VAL A 4 3.85 4.86 1.65
CA VAL A 4 2.69 5.11 0.79
C VAL A 4 1.81 3.88 0.80
N CYS A 5 0.52 4.07 1.13
CA CYS A 5 -0.49 3.03 1.09
C CYS A 5 -1.50 3.37 -0.01
N VAL A 6 -1.73 2.44 -0.92
CA VAL A 6 -2.76 2.57 -1.95
C VAL A 6 -3.78 1.48 -1.69
N ALA A 7 -5.02 1.87 -1.46
CA ALA A 7 -6.07 0.92 -1.10
C ALA A 7 -7.36 1.24 -1.84
N TRP A 8 -8.21 0.23 -1.99
CA TRP A 8 -9.54 0.46 -2.53
C TRP A 8 -10.38 1.26 -1.52
N SER A 9 -11.32 2.04 -2.06
CA SER A 9 -11.97 3.14 -1.35
C SER A 9 -12.58 2.77 0.00
N SER A 10 -13.05 1.53 0.18
CA SER A 10 -13.68 1.11 1.43
C SER A 10 -12.71 1.05 2.61
N HIS A 11 -11.40 1.00 2.38
CA HIS A 11 -10.38 0.90 3.43
C HIS A 11 -9.65 2.21 3.71
N VAL A 12 -9.80 3.19 2.82
CA VAL A 12 -9.04 4.45 2.89
C VAL A 12 -9.32 5.23 4.18
N GLY A 13 -10.60 5.32 4.57
CA GLY A 13 -10.97 6.06 5.77
C GLY A 13 -10.30 5.55 7.04
N ALA A 14 -10.31 4.22 7.24
CA ALA A 14 -9.68 3.60 8.39
C ALA A 14 -8.16 3.79 8.39
N LEU A 15 -7.53 3.66 7.22
CA LEU A 15 -6.08 3.86 7.08
C LEU A 15 -5.70 5.32 7.37
N MET A 16 -6.43 6.28 6.82
CA MET A 16 -6.18 7.70 7.06
C MET A 16 -6.35 8.06 8.54
N SER A 17 -7.39 7.55 9.17
CA SER A 17 -7.65 7.80 10.58
C SER A 17 -6.51 7.26 11.45
N ALA A 18 -6.05 6.04 11.18
CA ALA A 18 -4.94 5.46 11.93
C ALA A 18 -3.63 6.22 11.69
N ALA A 19 -3.39 6.66 10.46
CA ALA A 19 -2.17 7.40 10.10
C ALA A 19 -2.09 8.78 10.77
N SER A 20 -3.22 9.37 11.13
CA SER A 20 -3.25 10.69 11.77
C SER A 20 -3.03 10.65 13.28
N ARG A 21 -2.91 9.46 13.87
CA ARG A 21 -2.69 9.33 15.33
C ARG A 21 -1.31 9.85 15.72
N PRO A 22 -1.15 10.40 16.95
CA PRO A 22 0.17 10.84 17.43
C PRO A 22 1.19 9.69 17.46
N GLY A 23 2.42 10.01 17.12
CA GLY A 23 3.53 9.04 17.17
C GLY A 23 3.62 8.10 15.97
N MET A 24 2.79 8.29 14.96
CA MET A 24 2.87 7.49 13.73
C MET A 24 3.99 7.98 12.80
N PRO A 25 4.62 7.07 12.04
CA PRO A 25 5.50 7.51 10.97
C PRO A 25 4.71 8.30 9.92
N SER A 26 5.42 9.00 9.05
CA SER A 26 4.78 9.71 7.94
C SER A 26 4.19 8.70 6.95
N VAL A 27 2.89 8.79 6.73
CA VAL A 27 2.15 7.88 5.85
C VAL A 27 1.27 8.70 4.91
N ARG A 28 1.30 8.40 3.62
CA ARG A 28 0.33 8.91 2.65
C ARG A 28 -0.59 7.78 2.25
N VAL A 29 -1.88 8.03 2.28
CA VAL A 29 -2.91 7.06 1.89
C VAL A 29 -3.57 7.56 0.61
N LEU A 30 -3.55 6.72 -0.43
CA LEU A 30 -4.18 7.01 -1.71
C LEU A 30 -5.36 6.06 -1.93
N SER A 31 -6.43 6.60 -2.51
CA SER A 31 -7.61 5.83 -2.85
C SER A 31 -7.53 5.35 -4.30
N SER A 32 -8.02 4.12 -4.55
CA SER A 32 -8.16 3.60 -5.91
C SER A 32 -9.05 4.49 -6.80
N ARG A 33 -9.86 5.35 -6.21
CA ARG A 33 -10.69 6.29 -6.98
C ARG A 33 -9.87 7.23 -7.85
N MET A 34 -8.64 7.56 -7.45
CA MET A 34 -7.80 8.43 -8.27
C MET A 34 -7.44 7.78 -9.62
N LEU A 35 -7.47 6.45 -9.70
CA LEU A 35 -7.17 5.73 -10.95
C LEU A 35 -8.24 5.95 -12.03
N GLU A 36 -9.43 6.38 -11.63
CA GLU A 36 -10.53 6.69 -12.54
C GLU A 36 -10.47 8.13 -13.07
N GLU A 37 -9.60 8.96 -12.50
CA GLU A 37 -9.48 10.36 -12.87
C GLU A 37 -8.51 10.55 -14.04
N PRO A 38 -8.66 11.62 -14.84
CA PRO A 38 -7.65 11.97 -15.85
C PRO A 38 -6.28 12.11 -15.19
N ASP A 39 -5.26 11.50 -15.77
CA ASP A 39 -3.88 11.48 -15.24
C ASP A 39 -3.75 10.83 -13.87
N GLY A 40 -4.81 10.21 -13.34
CA GLY A 40 -4.81 9.64 -12.00
C GLY A 40 -3.80 8.50 -11.84
N VAL A 41 -3.67 7.64 -12.84
CA VAL A 41 -2.68 6.54 -12.83
C VAL A 41 -1.27 7.11 -12.71
N GLU A 42 -0.94 8.10 -13.54
CA GLU A 42 0.40 8.69 -13.52
C GLU A 42 0.69 9.41 -12.21
N ARG A 43 -0.27 10.15 -11.68
CA ARG A 43 -0.12 10.82 -10.38
C ARG A 43 0.07 9.82 -9.25
N CYS A 44 -0.66 8.70 -9.30
CA CYS A 44 -0.52 7.63 -8.33
C CYS A 44 0.89 7.03 -8.38
N LEU A 45 1.36 6.68 -9.56
CA LEU A 45 2.69 6.11 -9.77
C LEU A 45 3.79 7.08 -9.31
N GLU A 46 3.64 8.36 -9.59
CA GLU A 46 4.59 9.37 -9.16
C GLU A 46 4.73 9.42 -7.63
N THR A 47 3.61 9.40 -6.92
CA THR A 47 3.62 9.36 -5.46
C THR A 47 4.23 8.05 -4.95
N MET A 48 3.90 6.93 -5.56
CA MET A 48 4.43 5.62 -5.20
C MET A 48 5.95 5.56 -5.35
N ARG A 49 6.50 6.20 -6.38
CA ARG A 49 7.95 6.24 -6.60
C ARG A 49 8.70 6.96 -5.49
N SER A 50 8.06 7.88 -4.77
CA SER A 50 8.66 8.63 -3.69
C SER A 50 8.61 7.92 -2.34
N ALA A 51 8.00 6.73 -2.27
CA ALA A 51 7.78 6.02 -1.03
C ALA A 51 9.07 5.47 -0.43
N THR A 52 9.13 5.43 0.90
CA THR A 52 10.16 4.68 1.63
C THR A 52 9.80 3.19 1.70
N ALA A 53 8.51 2.90 1.72
CA ALA A 53 7.94 1.55 1.57
C ALA A 53 6.57 1.71 0.94
N LEU A 54 6.17 0.78 0.09
CA LEU A 54 4.89 0.82 -0.61
C LEU A 54 4.01 -0.35 -0.16
N PHE A 55 2.79 -0.02 0.22
CA PHE A 55 1.78 -1.02 0.56
C PHE A 55 0.58 -0.84 -0.37
N VAL A 56 0.25 -1.88 -1.13
CA VAL A 56 -0.88 -1.87 -2.06
C VAL A 56 -1.87 -2.94 -1.63
N PHE A 57 -3.07 -2.52 -1.28
CA PHE A 57 -4.19 -3.42 -1.00
C PHE A 57 -5.23 -3.27 -2.09
N ARG A 58 -5.19 -4.17 -3.03
CA ARG A 58 -5.96 -4.09 -4.28
C ARG A 58 -7.10 -5.09 -4.34
N THR A 59 -8.01 -4.84 -5.28
CA THR A 59 -9.03 -5.81 -5.68
C THR A 59 -8.59 -6.47 -7.00
N THR A 60 -9.45 -7.36 -7.53
CA THR A 60 -9.23 -8.00 -8.83
C THR A 60 -9.73 -7.14 -10.01
N ASP A 61 -10.26 -5.95 -9.74
CA ASP A 61 -10.74 -5.04 -10.78
C ASP A 61 -9.60 -4.69 -11.74
N ALA A 62 -9.87 -4.73 -13.04
CA ALA A 62 -8.88 -4.45 -14.09
C ALA A 62 -8.27 -3.05 -13.98
N LEU A 63 -8.95 -2.13 -13.31
CA LEU A 63 -8.43 -0.77 -13.06
C LEU A 63 -7.05 -0.81 -12.39
N TRP A 64 -6.83 -1.77 -11.49
CA TRP A 64 -5.57 -1.92 -10.78
C TRP A 64 -4.42 -2.40 -11.68
N ASP A 65 -4.73 -3.09 -12.78
CA ASP A 65 -3.72 -3.66 -13.67
C ASP A 65 -2.84 -2.56 -14.29
N GLN A 66 -3.37 -1.34 -14.39
CA GLN A 66 -2.63 -0.18 -14.90
C GLN A 66 -1.40 0.16 -14.05
N LEU A 67 -1.35 -0.30 -12.81
CA LEU A 67 -0.23 -0.04 -11.90
C LEU A 67 0.82 -1.15 -11.91
N ASP A 68 0.54 -2.31 -12.50
CA ASP A 68 1.37 -3.52 -12.32
C ASP A 68 2.81 -3.31 -12.76
N GLU A 69 3.04 -2.75 -13.93
CA GLU A 69 4.39 -2.53 -14.44
C GLU A 69 5.15 -1.52 -13.57
N GLY A 70 4.47 -0.44 -13.17
CA GLY A 70 5.05 0.57 -12.28
C GLY A 70 5.44 -0.02 -10.92
N ILE A 71 4.59 -0.89 -10.37
CA ILE A 71 4.87 -1.56 -9.09
C ILE A 71 6.12 -2.44 -9.21
N ARG A 72 6.25 -3.19 -10.30
CA ARG A 72 7.44 -4.03 -10.53
C ARG A 72 8.71 -3.19 -10.59
N LEU A 73 8.67 -2.06 -11.26
CA LEU A 73 9.82 -1.17 -11.38
C LEU A 73 10.19 -0.54 -10.03
N ILE A 74 9.19 -0.09 -9.28
CA ILE A 74 9.40 0.50 -7.96
C ILE A 74 10.01 -0.54 -7.01
N GLY A 75 9.58 -1.78 -7.10
CA GLY A 75 10.05 -2.88 -6.25
C GLY A 75 11.54 -3.19 -6.39
N LYS A 76 12.20 -2.67 -7.41
CA LYS A 76 13.65 -2.85 -7.56
C LYS A 76 14.45 -2.04 -6.55
N THR A 77 13.88 -0.96 -6.02
CA THR A 77 14.58 -0.04 -5.12
C THR A 77 13.82 0.26 -3.83
N VAL A 78 12.53 -0.03 -3.78
CA VAL A 78 11.66 0.25 -2.63
C VAL A 78 11.01 -1.05 -2.18
N PRO A 79 10.97 -1.36 -0.87
CA PRO A 79 10.22 -2.53 -0.42
C PRO A 79 8.73 -2.35 -0.74
N VAL A 80 8.16 -3.35 -1.43
CA VAL A 80 6.78 -3.35 -1.87
C VAL A 80 6.05 -4.54 -1.27
N VAL A 81 4.95 -4.26 -0.59
CA VAL A 81 3.97 -5.24 -0.14
C VAL A 81 2.71 -5.03 -0.97
N CYS A 82 2.38 -5.98 -1.83
CA CYS A 82 1.15 -5.94 -2.63
C CYS A 82 0.30 -7.15 -2.25
N VAL A 83 -0.88 -6.90 -1.72
CA VAL A 83 -1.78 -7.94 -1.22
C VAL A 83 -3.19 -7.74 -1.74
N SER A 84 -3.95 -8.81 -1.74
CA SER A 84 -5.34 -8.86 -2.19
C SER A 84 -5.96 -10.12 -1.62
N TYR A 85 -7.27 -10.24 -1.70
CA TYR A 85 -7.94 -11.51 -1.44
C TYR A 85 -7.59 -12.57 -2.50
N ASP A 86 -7.14 -12.14 -3.69
CA ASP A 86 -6.63 -13.02 -4.73
C ASP A 86 -5.11 -13.18 -4.56
N PRO A 87 -4.61 -14.41 -4.33
CA PRO A 87 -3.18 -14.64 -4.15
C PRO A 87 -2.30 -14.21 -5.33
N ALA A 88 -2.84 -14.14 -6.54
CA ALA A 88 -2.07 -13.77 -7.73
C ALA A 88 -1.43 -12.37 -7.59
N ALA A 89 -2.10 -11.44 -6.92
CA ALA A 89 -1.59 -10.08 -6.75
C ALA A 89 -0.35 -10.03 -5.83
N TRP A 90 -0.17 -11.02 -4.97
CA TRP A 90 0.95 -11.07 -4.04
C TRP A 90 2.30 -11.20 -4.76
N ALA A 91 2.28 -11.72 -5.99
CA ALA A 91 3.49 -11.85 -6.81
C ALA A 91 4.11 -10.51 -7.20
N LEU A 92 3.36 -9.40 -7.07
CA LEU A 92 3.88 -8.06 -7.31
C LEU A 92 4.72 -7.53 -6.14
N SER A 93 4.68 -8.19 -4.99
CA SER A 93 5.49 -7.80 -3.84
C SER A 93 6.98 -8.01 -4.13
N SER A 94 7.81 -7.10 -3.64
CA SER A 94 9.28 -7.25 -3.70
C SER A 94 9.86 -7.83 -2.41
N VAL A 95 9.07 -7.85 -1.34
CA VAL A 95 9.48 -8.41 -0.05
C VAL A 95 9.23 -9.92 -0.01
N PRO A 96 9.86 -10.65 0.93
CA PRO A 96 9.56 -12.07 1.13
C PRO A 96 8.08 -12.27 1.48
N VAL A 97 7.55 -13.46 1.15
CA VAL A 97 6.13 -13.77 1.38
C VAL A 97 5.77 -13.65 2.87
N GLU A 98 6.65 -14.02 3.77
CA GLU A 98 6.41 -13.92 5.23
C GLU A 98 6.21 -12.47 5.66
N THR A 99 6.95 -11.55 5.05
CA THR A 99 6.80 -10.12 5.31
C THR A 99 5.44 -9.63 4.84
N ALA A 100 5.04 -10.02 3.63
CA ALA A 100 3.73 -9.65 3.08
C ALA A 100 2.60 -10.24 3.93
N GLN A 101 2.74 -11.47 4.40
CA GLN A 101 1.76 -12.11 5.28
C GLN A 101 1.60 -11.37 6.60
N THR A 102 2.70 -10.91 7.19
CA THR A 102 2.66 -10.13 8.44
C THR A 102 1.92 -8.82 8.25
N ALA A 103 2.23 -8.10 7.18
CA ALA A 103 1.52 -6.85 6.85
C ALA A 103 0.03 -7.10 6.63
N TYR A 104 -0.31 -8.17 5.92
CA TYR A 104 -1.70 -8.53 5.66
C TYR A 104 -2.47 -8.85 6.95
N ARG A 105 -1.83 -9.50 7.91
CA ARG A 105 -2.47 -9.79 9.20
C ARG A 105 -2.82 -8.52 9.97
N TYR A 106 -1.92 -7.54 10.03
CA TYR A 106 -2.23 -6.27 10.66
C TYR A 106 -3.43 -5.60 10.01
N LEU A 107 -3.48 -5.63 8.67
CA LEU A 107 -4.58 -5.05 7.93
C LEU A 107 -5.91 -5.77 8.21
N THR A 108 -5.91 -7.09 8.17
CA THR A 108 -7.14 -7.88 8.30
C THR A 108 -7.69 -7.93 9.71
N TYR A 109 -6.83 -7.95 10.72
CA TYR A 109 -7.28 -7.82 12.09
C TYR A 109 -7.87 -6.44 12.36
N GLY A 110 -7.32 -5.42 11.71
CA GLY A 110 -7.92 -4.09 11.70
C GLY A 110 -7.89 -3.38 13.04
N GLY A 111 -8.60 -2.27 13.10
CA GLY A 111 -8.61 -1.39 14.24
C GLY A 111 -7.41 -0.45 14.25
N ALA A 112 -7.55 0.67 14.94
CA ALA A 112 -6.54 1.73 14.92
C ALA A 112 -5.17 1.25 15.39
N GLU A 113 -5.12 0.37 16.38
CA GLU A 113 -3.86 -0.13 16.92
C GLU A 113 -3.14 -1.04 15.92
N ASN A 114 -3.86 -1.99 15.30
CA ASN A 114 -3.27 -2.87 14.31
C ASN A 114 -2.83 -2.13 13.06
N LEU A 115 -3.59 -1.15 12.62
CA LEU A 115 -3.20 -0.32 11.47
C LEU A 115 -1.98 0.54 11.80
N GLY A 116 -1.91 1.07 13.02
CA GLY A 116 -0.71 1.77 13.49
C GLY A 116 0.51 0.86 13.48
N ASN A 117 0.36 -0.38 13.93
CA ASN A 117 1.42 -1.37 13.90
C ASN A 117 1.82 -1.72 12.46
N LEU A 118 0.86 -1.77 11.55
CA LEU A 118 1.15 -1.95 10.12
C LEU A 118 2.09 -0.84 9.62
N PHE A 119 1.78 0.41 9.93
CA PHE A 119 2.59 1.54 9.47
C PHE A 119 4.01 1.49 10.05
N ARG A 120 4.15 1.16 11.33
CA ARG A 120 5.47 1.00 11.97
C ARG A 120 6.25 -0.16 11.36
N PHE A 121 5.56 -1.25 11.07
CA PHE A 121 6.17 -2.41 10.41
C PHE A 121 6.71 -2.04 9.02
N LEU A 122 5.91 -1.35 8.23
CA LEU A 122 6.31 -0.91 6.88
C LEU A 122 7.48 0.08 6.94
N ASP A 123 7.43 1.02 7.89
CA ASP A 123 8.46 2.04 8.04
C ASP A 123 9.82 1.44 8.43
N ALA A 124 9.80 0.28 9.08
CA ALA A 124 11.02 -0.42 9.53
C ALA A 124 11.60 -1.38 8.50
N LEU A 125 10.96 -1.56 7.35
CA LEU A 125 11.46 -2.48 6.32
C LEU A 125 12.78 -1.98 5.73
N PRO A 126 13.76 -2.90 5.54
CA PRO A 126 15.06 -2.53 4.99
C PRO A 126 15.01 -2.11 3.52
#